data_8ddd692fc9b2facd457c60f29017cc80
#
_entry.id   8ddd692fc9b2facd457c60f29017cc80
#
_cell.length_a   1.000
_cell.length_b   1.000
_cell.length_c   1.000
_cell.angle_alpha   90.00
_cell.angle_beta   90.00
_cell.angle_gamma   90.00
#
_symmetry.space_group_name_H-M   'P 1'
#
loop_
_entity.id
_entity.type
_entity.pdbx_description
1 polymer ?
#
loop_
_entity_poly.entity_id
_entity_poly.type
_entity_poly.pdbx_seq_one_letter_code
_entity_poly.pdbx_strand_id
1 'polypeptide(L)'
;MMQKKKRWREFFGTIAIACLLVFLAKIFVFFPTTVKGASMKPTLQDGDKVIVNKLAKQFESYGREDIIVVKTDNFYVKRVIGLPGDVIEVRNDQLYVNHEVIDEAYLYSNKKQAEKKLMNLTEDFGPITVPKNKIFVMGDNRLISRDSRNGLGLIDKADVLGELAAIYYPFEHMKIIN
;
A
#
# COMPACT_ATOMS: atom_id res chain seq x y z
N MET A 1 51.00 -16.51 20.13
CA MET A 1 50.01 -15.48 20.55
C MET A 1 49.56 -14.59 19.40
N MET A 2 50.40 -14.22 18.46
CA MET A 2 50.08 -13.34 17.30
C MET A 2 49.10 -13.92 16.31
N GLN A 3 49.13 -15.21 15.99
CA GLN A 3 48.20 -15.84 15.02
C GLN A 3 46.71 -15.84 15.48
N LYS A 4 46.48 -16.01 16.80
CA LYS A 4 45.12 -15.95 17.35
C LYS A 4 44.49 -14.54 17.17
N LYS A 5 45.26 -13.47 17.42
CA LYS A 5 44.80 -12.08 17.23
C LYS A 5 44.49 -11.77 15.76
N LYS A 6 45.26 -12.31 14.80
CA LYS A 6 45.02 -12.12 13.36
C LYS A 6 43.73 -12.77 12.93
N ARG A 7 43.45 -14.02 13.32
CA ARG A 7 42.18 -14.74 13.02
C ARG A 7 40.96 -14.04 13.58
N TRP A 8 41.04 -13.47 14.80
CA TRP A 8 39.96 -12.71 15.40
C TRP A 8 39.66 -11.41 14.63
N ARG A 9 40.69 -10.70 14.19
CA ARG A 9 40.53 -9.50 13.36
C ARG A 9 39.88 -9.81 12.01
N GLU A 10 40.28 -10.89 11.37
CA GLU A 10 39.66 -11.33 10.09
C GLU A 10 38.22 -11.74 10.32
N PHE A 11 37.91 -12.46 11.38
CA PHE A 11 36.53 -12.85 11.73
C PHE A 11 35.63 -11.65 11.97
N PHE A 12 36.05 -10.71 12.80
CA PHE A 12 35.29 -9.49 13.05
C PHE A 12 35.16 -8.60 11.80
N GLY A 13 36.20 -8.54 10.97
CA GLY A 13 36.19 -7.85 9.71
C GLY A 13 35.16 -8.43 8.75
N THR A 14 35.07 -9.75 8.63
CA THR A 14 34.06 -10.43 7.80
C THR A 14 32.65 -10.16 8.29
N ILE A 15 32.40 -10.22 9.60
CA ILE A 15 31.10 -9.90 10.19
C ILE A 15 30.73 -8.44 9.92
N ALA A 16 31.65 -7.49 10.11
CA ALA A 16 31.40 -6.08 9.86
C ALA A 16 31.05 -5.82 8.40
N ILE A 17 31.75 -6.46 7.45
CA ILE A 17 31.44 -6.35 6.03
C ILE A 17 30.04 -6.95 5.72
N ALA A 18 29.74 -8.13 6.26
CA ALA A 18 28.44 -8.76 6.08
C ALA A 18 27.30 -7.88 6.63
N CYS A 19 27.46 -7.33 7.83
CA CYS A 19 26.50 -6.40 8.42
C CYS A 19 26.33 -5.13 7.58
N LEU A 20 27.42 -4.59 7.05
CA LEU A 20 27.36 -3.42 6.17
C LEU A 20 26.60 -3.72 4.88
N LEU A 21 26.86 -4.87 4.25
CA LEU A 21 26.16 -5.28 3.03
C LEU A 21 24.66 -5.48 3.26
N VAL A 22 24.27 -6.12 4.37
CA VAL A 22 22.87 -6.28 4.76
C VAL A 22 22.22 -4.92 5.04
N PHE A 23 22.93 -4.02 5.71
CA PHE A 23 22.44 -2.66 5.99
C PHE A 23 22.21 -1.87 4.69
N LEU A 24 23.17 -1.90 3.78
CA LEU A 24 23.04 -1.25 2.48
C LEU A 24 21.86 -1.86 1.67
N ALA A 25 21.77 -3.19 1.63
CA ALA A 25 20.65 -3.87 0.96
C ALA A 25 19.30 -3.40 1.52
N LYS A 26 19.16 -3.28 2.85
CA LYS A 26 17.91 -2.79 3.47
C LYS A 26 17.55 -1.36 3.05
N ILE A 27 18.52 -0.45 2.95
CA ILE A 27 18.27 0.94 2.50
C ILE A 27 17.73 0.98 1.06
N PHE A 28 18.20 0.07 0.19
CA PHE A 28 17.69 0.01 -1.19
C PHE A 28 16.32 -0.63 -1.30
N VAL A 29 15.96 -1.53 -0.38
CA VAL A 29 14.70 -2.30 -0.40
C VAL A 29 13.56 -1.55 0.27
N PHE A 30 13.82 -0.88 1.39
CA PHE A 30 12.80 -0.25 2.21
C PHE A 30 13.03 1.25 2.35
N PHE A 31 11.95 2.02 2.39
CA PHE A 31 12.02 3.41 2.81
C PHE A 31 10.92 3.75 3.82
N PRO A 32 11.27 4.48 4.90
CA PRO A 32 10.28 5.00 5.84
C PRO A 32 9.59 6.22 5.26
N THR A 33 8.30 6.36 5.52
CA THR A 33 7.53 7.56 5.19
C THR A 33 6.46 7.81 6.23
N THR A 34 5.79 8.96 6.16
CA THR A 34 4.67 9.30 7.05
C THR A 34 3.40 9.45 6.24
N VAL A 35 2.34 8.80 6.70
CA VAL A 35 0.99 8.92 6.13
C VAL A 35 0.48 10.33 6.38
N LYS A 36 -0.04 10.98 5.34
CA LYS A 36 -0.68 12.29 5.43
C LYS A 36 -2.12 12.20 4.98
N GLY A 37 -3.01 12.74 5.80
CA GLY A 37 -4.43 12.79 5.52
C GLY A 37 -5.20 11.56 6.00
N ALA A 38 -6.50 11.55 5.71
CA ALA A 38 -7.45 10.60 6.27
C ALA A 38 -8.03 9.63 5.24
N SER A 39 -7.50 9.61 4.02
CA SER A 39 -8.10 8.84 2.90
C SER A 39 -8.04 7.32 3.08
N MET A 40 -7.17 6.82 3.96
CA MET A 40 -7.01 5.40 4.26
C MET A 40 -7.56 4.99 5.62
N LYS A 41 -8.29 5.89 6.33
CA LYS A 41 -8.95 5.53 7.59
C LYS A 41 -10.04 4.47 7.37
N PRO A 42 -10.18 3.49 8.27
CA PRO A 42 -9.49 3.34 9.55
C PRO A 42 -8.16 2.59 9.46
N THR A 43 -7.80 2.04 8.31
CA THR A 43 -6.62 1.17 8.13
C THR A 43 -5.32 1.88 8.46
N LEU A 44 -5.17 3.13 7.99
CA LEU A 44 -4.05 4.01 8.29
C LEU A 44 -4.60 5.34 8.83
N GLN A 45 -3.88 5.93 9.77
CA GLN A 45 -4.20 7.23 10.34
C GLN A 45 -3.19 8.30 9.90
N ASP A 46 -3.64 9.55 9.96
CA ASP A 46 -2.74 10.68 9.75
C ASP A 46 -1.63 10.68 10.79
N GLY A 47 -0.39 10.81 10.34
CA GLY A 47 0.80 10.75 11.21
C GLY A 47 1.40 9.36 11.41
N ASP A 48 0.75 8.28 10.96
CA ASP A 48 1.34 6.94 11.00
C ASP A 48 2.68 6.91 10.24
N LYS A 49 3.73 6.38 10.88
CA LYS A 49 5.00 6.15 10.23
C LYS A 49 5.06 4.72 9.71
N VAL A 50 5.31 4.60 8.44
CA VAL A 50 5.20 3.35 7.70
C VAL A 50 6.48 3.00 6.96
N ILE A 51 6.68 1.72 6.73
CA ILE A 51 7.77 1.19 5.91
C ILE A 51 7.18 0.75 4.57
N VAL A 52 7.78 1.20 3.48
CA VAL A 52 7.39 0.86 2.11
C VAL A 52 8.45 -0.04 1.50
N ASN A 53 8.01 -1.16 0.93
CA ASN A 53 8.82 -2.12 0.20
C ASN A 53 8.91 -1.71 -1.28
N LYS A 54 10.09 -1.31 -1.73
CA LYS A 54 10.34 -0.91 -3.12
C LYS A 54 10.43 -2.10 -4.09
N LEU A 55 10.76 -3.29 -3.60
CA LEU A 55 10.87 -4.47 -4.46
C LEU A 55 9.52 -4.85 -5.06
N ALA A 56 8.42 -4.57 -4.38
CA ALA A 56 7.08 -4.79 -4.90
C ALA A 56 6.86 -4.06 -6.23
N LYS A 57 7.39 -2.84 -6.38
CA LYS A 57 7.41 -2.12 -7.66
C LYS A 57 8.27 -2.85 -8.71
N GLN A 58 9.49 -3.22 -8.35
CA GLN A 58 10.47 -3.76 -9.30
C GLN A 58 10.05 -5.11 -9.88
N PHE A 59 9.39 -5.93 -9.07
CA PHE A 59 8.89 -7.25 -9.47
C PHE A 59 7.39 -7.26 -9.79
N GLU A 60 6.73 -6.09 -9.73
CA GLU A 60 5.27 -5.96 -9.89
C GLU A 60 4.48 -6.97 -9.02
N SER A 61 5.01 -7.25 -7.82
CA SER A 61 4.50 -8.28 -6.92
C SER A 61 3.33 -7.83 -6.05
N TYR A 62 2.85 -6.56 -6.21
CA TYR A 62 1.64 -6.10 -5.55
C TYR A 62 0.40 -6.65 -6.23
N GLY A 63 -0.54 -7.10 -5.42
CA GLY A 63 -1.80 -7.69 -5.83
C GLY A 63 -3.01 -6.82 -5.52
N ARG A 64 -4.20 -7.41 -5.69
CA ARG A 64 -5.45 -6.80 -5.24
C ARG A 64 -5.45 -6.76 -3.71
N GLU A 65 -6.02 -5.69 -3.15
CA GLU A 65 -6.08 -5.34 -1.74
C GLU A 65 -4.78 -4.80 -1.13
N ASP A 66 -3.62 -4.92 -1.79
CA ASP A 66 -2.38 -4.34 -1.29
C ASP A 66 -2.46 -2.83 -1.20
N ILE A 67 -1.82 -2.28 -0.17
CA ILE A 67 -1.72 -0.84 0.02
C ILE A 67 -0.41 -0.37 -0.60
N ILE A 68 -0.51 0.51 -1.58
CA ILE A 68 0.64 1.02 -2.31
C ILE A 68 0.83 2.53 -2.11
N VAL A 69 2.06 2.96 -2.28
CA VAL A 69 2.40 4.38 -2.37
C VAL A 69 2.62 4.73 -3.84
N VAL A 70 1.91 5.74 -4.31
CA VAL A 70 2.01 6.23 -5.69
C VAL A 70 2.46 7.69 -5.71
N LYS A 71 3.16 8.09 -6.76
CA LYS A 71 3.62 9.45 -6.99
C LYS A 71 3.10 9.95 -8.34
N THR A 72 2.08 10.77 -8.29
CA THR A 72 1.56 11.52 -9.44
C THR A 72 1.91 13.01 -9.30
N ASP A 73 0.95 13.89 -9.14
CA ASP A 73 1.14 15.31 -8.75
C ASP A 73 1.64 15.43 -7.28
N ASN A 74 1.23 14.48 -6.43
CA ASN A 74 1.62 14.35 -5.04
C ASN A 74 1.88 12.87 -4.69
N PHE A 75 2.26 12.61 -3.43
CA PHE A 75 2.32 11.26 -2.90
C PHE A 75 0.96 10.87 -2.34
N TYR A 76 0.46 9.72 -2.79
CA TYR A 76 -0.78 9.14 -2.30
C TYR A 76 -0.54 7.73 -1.78
N VAL A 77 -1.27 7.38 -0.73
CA VAL A 77 -1.36 6.01 -0.23
C VAL A 77 -2.76 5.52 -0.55
N LYS A 78 -2.88 4.42 -1.29
CA LYS A 78 -4.15 3.86 -1.77
C LYS A 78 -4.11 2.34 -1.76
N ARG A 79 -5.29 1.72 -1.77
CA ARG A 79 -5.45 0.28 -1.94
C ARG A 79 -5.67 -0.06 -3.41
N VAL A 80 -4.99 -1.09 -3.88
CA VAL A 80 -5.20 -1.66 -5.21
C VAL A 80 -6.54 -2.39 -5.24
N ILE A 81 -7.42 -1.97 -6.13
CA ILE A 81 -8.74 -2.58 -6.32
C ILE A 81 -8.80 -3.35 -7.63
N GLY A 82 -8.21 -2.81 -8.69
CA GLY A 82 -8.18 -3.43 -10.01
C GLY A 82 -6.80 -3.51 -10.59
N LEU A 83 -6.48 -4.65 -11.15
CA LEU A 83 -5.26 -4.96 -11.89
C LEU A 83 -5.50 -4.81 -13.41
N PRO A 84 -4.43 -4.76 -14.22
CA PRO A 84 -4.57 -4.70 -15.68
C PRO A 84 -5.48 -5.78 -16.24
N GLY A 85 -6.49 -5.36 -17.03
CA GLY A 85 -7.49 -6.23 -17.63
C GLY A 85 -8.77 -6.41 -16.82
N ASP A 86 -8.80 -6.01 -15.55
CA ASP A 86 -10.00 -6.09 -14.74
C ASP A 86 -11.08 -5.11 -15.19
N VAL A 87 -12.32 -5.50 -14.99
CA VAL A 87 -13.52 -4.65 -15.13
C VAL A 87 -14.04 -4.35 -13.73
N ILE A 88 -14.03 -3.08 -13.36
CA ILE A 88 -14.38 -2.62 -12.01
C ILE A 88 -15.70 -1.86 -12.07
N GLU A 89 -16.62 -2.20 -11.20
CA GLU A 89 -17.88 -1.49 -11.00
C GLU A 89 -18.35 -1.56 -9.55
N VAL A 90 -19.14 -0.58 -9.13
CA VAL A 90 -19.88 -0.61 -7.87
C VAL A 90 -21.35 -0.47 -8.19
N ARG A 91 -22.18 -1.36 -7.65
CA ARG A 91 -23.62 -1.36 -7.74
C ARG A 91 -24.23 -1.60 -6.37
N ASN A 92 -25.13 -0.73 -5.94
CA ASN A 92 -25.79 -0.80 -4.64
C ASN A 92 -24.78 -0.93 -3.47
N ASP A 93 -23.75 -0.07 -3.48
CA ASP A 93 -22.67 -0.03 -2.48
C ASP A 93 -21.81 -1.32 -2.39
N GLN A 94 -21.86 -2.15 -3.43
CA GLN A 94 -21.12 -3.41 -3.51
C GLN A 94 -20.13 -3.39 -4.67
N LEU A 95 -18.86 -3.71 -4.37
CA LEU A 95 -17.79 -3.79 -5.36
C LEU A 95 -17.86 -5.08 -6.16
N TYR A 96 -17.76 -4.96 -7.47
CA TYR A 96 -17.62 -6.08 -8.41
C TYR A 96 -16.32 -5.93 -9.18
N VAL A 97 -15.61 -7.03 -9.33
CA VAL A 97 -14.45 -7.15 -10.21
C VAL A 97 -14.67 -8.33 -11.13
N ASN A 98 -14.64 -8.08 -12.44
CA ASN A 98 -14.93 -9.10 -13.45
C ASN A 98 -16.29 -9.79 -13.24
N HIS A 99 -17.32 -9.00 -12.83
CA HIS A 99 -18.68 -9.43 -12.49
C HIS A 99 -18.80 -10.28 -11.22
N GLU A 100 -17.71 -10.52 -10.49
CA GLU A 100 -17.72 -11.22 -9.20
C GLU A 100 -17.73 -10.21 -8.05
N VAL A 101 -18.53 -10.51 -7.02
CA VAL A 101 -18.60 -9.71 -5.80
C VAL A 101 -17.30 -9.83 -5.03
N ILE A 102 -16.74 -8.70 -4.63
CA ILE A 102 -15.55 -8.66 -3.75
C ILE A 102 -15.99 -8.27 -2.34
N ASP A 103 -15.61 -9.12 -1.38
CA ASP A 103 -15.81 -8.80 0.03
C ASP A 103 -14.69 -7.87 0.51
N GLU A 104 -15.07 -6.67 0.93
CA GLU A 104 -14.17 -5.65 1.40
C GLU A 104 -14.16 -5.59 2.94
N ALA A 105 -13.61 -6.65 3.57
CA ALA A 105 -13.59 -6.79 5.03
C ALA A 105 -12.93 -5.59 5.75
N TYR A 106 -11.94 -4.95 5.11
CA TYR A 106 -11.27 -3.75 5.62
C TYR A 106 -12.19 -2.52 5.72
N LEU A 107 -13.37 -2.53 5.07
CA LEU A 107 -14.37 -1.47 5.14
C LEU A 107 -15.46 -1.69 6.19
N TYR A 108 -15.44 -2.79 6.91
CA TYR A 108 -16.55 -3.14 7.82
C TYR A 108 -16.94 -2.01 8.79
N SER A 109 -15.96 -1.34 9.39
CA SER A 109 -16.24 -0.22 10.30
C SER A 109 -16.83 1.00 9.57
N ASN A 110 -16.38 1.28 8.35
CA ASN A 110 -16.88 2.39 7.53
C ASN A 110 -18.30 2.09 7.02
N LYS A 111 -18.57 0.86 6.58
CA LYS A 111 -19.92 0.41 6.17
C LYS A 111 -20.91 0.58 7.32
N LYS A 112 -20.56 0.09 8.51
CA LYS A 112 -21.40 0.24 9.71
C LYS A 112 -21.68 1.71 10.09
N GLN A 113 -20.73 2.62 9.83
CA GLN A 113 -20.94 4.06 10.07
C GLN A 113 -21.84 4.70 9.00
N ALA A 114 -21.69 4.29 7.73
CA ALA A 114 -22.54 4.77 6.62
C ALA A 114 -23.99 4.32 6.80
N GLU A 115 -24.21 3.04 7.15
CA GLU A 115 -25.52 2.48 7.46
C GLU A 115 -26.26 3.27 8.55
N LYS A 116 -25.56 3.61 9.67
CA LYS A 116 -26.15 4.44 10.72
C LYS A 116 -26.61 5.81 10.24
N LYS A 117 -26.01 6.32 9.18
CA LYS A 117 -26.34 7.61 8.57
C LYS A 117 -27.31 7.48 7.40
N LEU A 118 -27.79 6.27 7.12
CA LEU A 118 -28.68 5.95 5.98
C LEU A 118 -28.09 6.42 4.64
N MET A 119 -26.78 6.20 4.43
CA MET A 119 -26.10 6.59 3.21
C MET A 119 -25.21 5.46 2.70
N ASN A 120 -25.00 5.42 1.39
CA ASN A 120 -24.02 4.52 0.78
C ASN A 120 -22.61 4.96 1.14
N LEU A 121 -21.71 3.99 1.38
CA LEU A 121 -20.30 4.24 1.63
C LEU A 121 -19.58 4.56 0.33
N THR A 122 -19.89 3.81 -0.74
CA THR A 122 -19.29 3.98 -2.06
C THR A 122 -20.41 4.27 -3.06
N GLU A 123 -20.31 5.38 -3.78
CA GLU A 123 -21.26 5.69 -4.84
C GLU A 123 -21.13 4.70 -6.01
N ASP A 124 -22.24 4.40 -6.68
CA ASP A 124 -22.24 3.53 -7.84
C ASP A 124 -21.45 4.14 -9.00
N PHE A 125 -20.62 3.33 -9.64
CA PHE A 125 -19.84 3.74 -10.81
C PHE A 125 -19.48 2.54 -11.70
N GLY A 126 -18.99 2.83 -12.88
CA GLY A 126 -18.49 1.84 -13.84
C GLY A 126 -19.53 1.35 -14.84
N PRO A 127 -19.24 0.26 -15.58
CA PRO A 127 -18.00 -0.50 -15.52
C PRO A 127 -16.79 0.26 -16.09
N ILE A 128 -15.63 0.10 -15.47
CA ILE A 128 -14.36 0.67 -15.90
C ILE A 128 -13.38 -0.47 -16.17
N THR A 129 -12.91 -0.60 -17.41
CA THR A 129 -11.86 -1.56 -17.77
C THR A 129 -10.48 -0.96 -17.49
N VAL A 130 -9.65 -1.69 -16.74
CA VAL A 130 -8.28 -1.26 -16.38
C VAL A 130 -7.33 -1.59 -17.54
N PRO A 131 -6.67 -0.60 -18.18
CA PRO A 131 -5.71 -0.84 -19.26
C PRO A 131 -4.45 -1.59 -18.79
N LYS A 132 -3.71 -2.18 -19.72
CA LYS A 132 -2.54 -3.05 -19.45
C LYS A 132 -1.46 -2.43 -18.54
N ASN A 133 -1.24 -1.12 -18.63
CA ASN A 133 -0.18 -0.44 -17.87
C ASN A 133 -0.70 0.35 -16.68
N LYS A 134 -1.98 0.17 -16.34
CA LYS A 134 -2.64 0.94 -15.27
C LYS A 134 -3.18 0.03 -14.18
N ILE A 135 -3.46 0.65 -13.05
CA ILE A 135 -4.17 0.03 -11.92
C ILE A 135 -5.29 0.96 -11.47
N PHE A 136 -6.32 0.36 -10.91
CA PHE A 136 -7.43 1.07 -10.28
C PHE A 136 -7.22 1.04 -8.76
N VAL A 137 -7.21 2.20 -8.13
CA VAL A 137 -6.95 2.31 -6.70
C VAL A 137 -8.07 3.08 -6.00
N MET A 138 -8.37 2.71 -4.76
CA MET A 138 -9.30 3.44 -3.91
C MET A 138 -8.71 3.65 -2.51
N GLY A 139 -9.18 4.69 -1.83
CA GLY A 139 -8.93 4.84 -0.40
C GLY A 139 -9.96 4.09 0.43
N ASP A 140 -9.58 3.67 1.62
CA ASP A 140 -10.50 2.98 2.53
C ASP A 140 -11.55 3.92 3.11
N ASN A 141 -11.22 5.21 3.23
CA ASN A 141 -12.22 6.24 3.54
C ASN A 141 -12.92 6.71 2.27
N ARG A 142 -13.84 5.90 1.78
CA ARG A 142 -14.52 6.05 0.50
C ARG A 142 -15.16 7.41 0.28
N LEU A 143 -15.71 8.01 1.34
CA LEU A 143 -16.47 9.27 1.28
C LEU A 143 -15.59 10.49 0.98
N ILE A 144 -14.32 10.46 1.38
CA ILE A 144 -13.44 11.63 1.24
C ILE A 144 -12.19 11.36 0.40
N SER A 145 -12.00 10.12 -0.03
CA SER A 145 -10.79 9.76 -0.78
C SER A 145 -10.82 10.33 -2.20
N ARG A 146 -9.78 11.07 -2.55
CA ARG A 146 -9.45 11.35 -3.93
C ARG A 146 -8.67 10.16 -4.47
N ASP A 147 -9.25 9.43 -5.44
CA ASP A 147 -8.70 8.18 -5.97
C ASP A 147 -9.14 7.95 -7.43
N SER A 148 -9.08 6.71 -7.93
CA SER A 148 -9.38 6.40 -9.32
C SER A 148 -10.81 6.68 -9.74
N ARG A 149 -11.75 6.77 -8.79
CA ARG A 149 -13.16 7.16 -9.04
C ARG A 149 -13.30 8.65 -9.36
N ASN A 150 -12.46 9.47 -8.73
CA ASN A 150 -12.61 10.92 -8.74
C ASN A 150 -11.24 11.62 -8.65
N GLY A 151 -10.81 12.29 -9.69
CA GLY A 151 -9.70 13.22 -9.67
C GLY A 151 -8.28 12.67 -9.71
N LEU A 152 -8.00 11.40 -9.38
CA LEU A 152 -6.70 10.76 -9.67
C LEU A 152 -6.73 10.01 -10.99
N GLY A 153 -7.88 9.44 -11.36
CA GLY A 153 -7.98 8.53 -12.50
C GLY A 153 -7.20 7.24 -12.28
N LEU A 154 -6.99 6.50 -13.36
CA LEU A 154 -6.21 5.27 -13.35
C LEU A 154 -4.72 5.58 -13.20
N ILE A 155 -4.06 4.91 -12.28
CA ILE A 155 -2.65 5.11 -11.96
C ILE A 155 -1.77 4.31 -12.93
N ASP A 156 -0.73 4.94 -13.47
CA ASP A 156 0.28 4.23 -14.22
C ASP A 156 1.13 3.35 -13.29
N LYS A 157 1.42 2.11 -13.69
CA LYS A 157 2.28 1.20 -12.91
C LYS A 157 3.65 1.81 -12.64
N ALA A 158 4.15 2.66 -13.54
CA ALA A 158 5.41 3.38 -13.37
C ALA A 158 5.41 4.34 -12.17
N ASP A 159 4.24 4.88 -11.82
CA ASP A 159 4.06 5.83 -10.71
C ASP A 159 3.97 5.14 -9.34
N VAL A 160 3.87 3.81 -9.29
CA VAL A 160 3.95 3.05 -8.04
C VAL A 160 5.36 3.14 -7.49
N LEU A 161 5.53 3.52 -6.24
CA LEU A 161 6.82 3.59 -5.56
C LEU A 161 7.14 2.32 -4.79
N GLY A 162 6.13 1.63 -4.30
CA GLY A 162 6.23 0.39 -3.55
C GLY A 162 4.94 0.09 -2.79
N GLU A 163 4.97 -1.03 -2.11
CA GLU A 163 3.91 -1.56 -1.28
C GLU A 163 4.17 -1.25 0.20
N LEU A 164 3.14 -0.98 0.95
CA LEU A 164 3.22 -0.70 2.37
C LEU A 164 3.39 -2.00 3.15
N ALA A 165 4.54 -2.17 3.80
CA ALA A 165 4.88 -3.41 4.50
C ALA A 165 4.45 -3.40 5.98
N ALA A 166 4.59 -2.26 6.66
CA ALA A 166 4.28 -2.16 8.08
C ALA A 166 4.04 -0.73 8.55
N ILE A 167 3.27 -0.59 9.62
CA ILE A 167 3.23 0.62 10.47
C ILE A 167 4.18 0.35 11.63
N TYR A 168 5.14 1.25 11.89
CA TYR A 168 6.10 1.11 12.98
C TYR A 168 5.97 2.15 14.08
N TYR A 169 5.16 3.18 13.86
CA TYR A 169 4.83 4.21 14.86
C TYR A 169 3.49 4.88 14.50
N PRO A 170 2.64 5.26 15.47
CA PRO A 170 2.79 5.04 16.92
C PRO A 170 2.67 3.57 17.29
N PHE A 171 3.17 3.20 18.48
CA PHE A 171 3.21 1.80 18.94
C PHE A 171 1.83 1.17 19.05
N GLU A 172 0.79 1.99 19.36
CA GLU A 172 -0.60 1.54 19.45
C GLU A 172 -1.18 1.08 18.10
N HIS A 173 -0.60 1.56 16.99
CA HIS A 173 -1.02 1.20 15.63
C HIS A 173 -0.06 0.22 14.94
N MET A 174 1.01 -0.19 15.64
CA MET A 174 2.05 -1.04 15.03
C MET A 174 1.47 -2.36 14.54
N LYS A 175 1.62 -2.61 13.25
CA LYS A 175 1.19 -3.85 12.60
C LYS A 175 1.94 -4.07 11.28
N ILE A 176 2.07 -5.33 10.89
CA ILE A 176 2.44 -5.71 9.54
C ILE A 176 1.18 -5.59 8.68
N ILE A 177 1.33 -5.05 7.49
CA ILE A 177 0.27 -4.97 6.48
C ILE A 177 0.50 -6.14 5.52
N ASN A 178 -0.50 -7.00 5.43
CA ASN A 178 -0.55 -8.13 4.51
C ASN A 178 -1.66 -7.88 3.52
#